data_503c6b607310fab45021eab79a3cd7ca
#
_entry.id   503c6b607310fab45021eab79a3cd7ca
#
_cell.length_a   1.000
_cell.length_b   1.000
_cell.length_c   1.000
_cell.angle_alpha   90.00
_cell.angle_beta   90.00
_cell.angle_gamma   90.00
#
_symmetry.space_group_name_H-M   'P 1'
#
loop_
_entity.id
_entity.type
_entity.pdbx_description
1 polymer ?
#
loop_
_entity_poly.entity_id
_entity_poly.type
_entity_poly.pdbx_seq_one_letter_code
_entity_poly.pdbx_strand_id
1 'polypeptide(L)'
;MSVADNDSFEYAGACGGYLDRYGYPFCRGRVFDTVEKDKGQYDEAAEVLWTTGACMMIRSKDYWAVNGLDGRFFAHNEEIDMCWRLRMMGRKLYCLPQSKVFHVGGGTLPKGNPMKTYLNFRNNLTMLYKNLPQKELHYVMRVRWLLDYVAAWQTLILNRNVGDFCAIYRARRDFMRWRTEFRPERKEHQRERVEARVPRTLRTNFCLVWQYYARRRKTFAELP
;
A
#
# COMPACT_ATOMS: atom_id res chain seq x y z
N MET A 1 8.76 0.01 15.11
CA MET A 1 10.23 0.14 15.33
C MET A 1 10.93 -1.09 14.79
N SER A 2 12.14 -0.94 14.26
CA SER A 2 12.98 -2.06 13.84
C SER A 2 13.56 -2.78 15.04
N VAL A 3 13.59 -4.13 15.02
CA VAL A 3 14.26 -4.91 16.06
C VAL A 3 15.79 -4.85 15.90
N ALA A 4 16.27 -4.63 14.68
CA ALA A 4 17.70 -4.57 14.39
C ALA A 4 18.33 -3.20 14.73
N ASP A 5 17.52 -2.14 14.74
CA ASP A 5 17.94 -0.76 15.02
C ASP A 5 16.76 -0.04 15.69
N ASN A 6 16.84 0.11 17.02
CA ASN A 6 15.78 0.71 17.83
C ASN A 6 15.54 2.19 17.52
N ASP A 7 16.43 2.83 16.77
CA ASP A 7 16.35 4.24 16.41
C ASP A 7 15.67 4.47 15.05
N SER A 8 15.33 3.40 14.32
CA SER A 8 14.72 3.52 13.00
C SER A 8 13.29 2.99 13.00
N PHE A 9 12.47 3.60 12.13
CA PHE A 9 11.14 3.06 11.85
C PHE A 9 11.27 1.68 11.18
N GLU A 10 10.26 0.85 11.35
CA GLU A 10 10.23 -0.45 10.68
C GLU A 10 9.67 -0.28 9.26
N TYR A 11 10.13 -1.13 8.35
CA TYR A 11 9.76 -1.08 6.93
C TYR A 11 8.25 -1.27 6.69
N ALA A 12 7.59 -2.12 7.47
CA ALA A 12 6.19 -2.47 7.29
C ALA A 12 5.25 -1.52 8.06
N GLY A 13 4.95 -0.36 7.48
CA GLY A 13 3.91 0.54 7.97
C GLY A 13 4.38 1.69 8.84
N ALA A 14 5.59 1.67 9.35
CA ALA A 14 6.20 2.78 10.10
C ALA A 14 5.19 3.52 11.01
N CYS A 15 4.96 4.83 10.81
CA CYS A 15 4.03 5.65 11.59
C CYS A 15 2.69 5.93 10.87
N GLY A 16 2.15 4.92 10.16
CA GLY A 16 0.88 5.00 9.44
C GLY A 16 1.03 5.40 7.98
N GLY A 17 0.09 4.96 7.16
CA GLY A 17 0.24 4.89 5.73
C GLY A 17 -0.74 5.73 4.92
N TYR A 18 -0.28 6.06 3.73
CA TYR A 18 -0.93 6.86 2.70
C TYR A 18 -0.83 6.14 1.35
N LEU A 19 -1.56 6.61 0.36
CA LEU A 19 -1.40 6.19 -1.02
C LEU A 19 -1.17 7.41 -1.92
N ASP A 20 -0.34 7.27 -2.93
CA ASP A 20 -0.27 8.25 -4.00
C ASP A 20 -1.46 8.10 -4.97
N ARG A 21 -1.56 8.98 -5.97
CA ARG A 21 -2.65 8.94 -6.96
C ARG A 21 -2.70 7.63 -7.76
N TYR A 22 -1.58 6.91 -7.87
CA TYR A 22 -1.48 5.65 -8.61
C TYR A 22 -1.52 4.42 -7.70
N GLY A 23 -1.74 4.62 -6.39
CA GLY A 23 -1.88 3.56 -5.41
C GLY A 23 -0.58 2.95 -4.92
N TYR A 24 0.54 3.65 -5.04
CA TYR A 24 1.77 3.26 -4.37
C TYR A 24 1.68 3.62 -2.89
N PRO A 25 1.87 2.64 -1.98
CA PRO A 25 1.83 2.91 -0.55
C PRO A 25 3.12 3.56 -0.06
N PHE A 26 2.98 4.51 0.85
CA PHE A 26 4.06 5.13 1.58
C PHE A 26 3.61 5.48 3.00
N CYS A 27 4.55 5.76 3.89
CA CYS A 27 4.27 5.96 5.31
C CYS A 27 5.03 7.17 5.85
N ARG A 28 4.54 7.74 6.94
CA ARG A 28 5.36 8.57 7.79
C ARG A 28 6.50 7.70 8.32
N GLY A 29 7.75 8.10 8.08
CA GLY A 29 8.96 7.35 8.43
C GLY A 29 9.45 6.36 7.36
N ARG A 30 8.72 6.19 6.22
CA ARG A 30 9.20 5.35 5.12
C ARG A 30 8.61 5.73 3.76
N VAL A 31 9.50 5.91 2.78
CA VAL A 31 9.14 6.09 1.37
C VAL A 31 9.94 5.10 0.53
N PHE A 32 9.28 4.14 -0.13
CA PHE A 32 9.89 3.00 -0.80
C PHE A 32 10.93 2.29 0.09
N ASP A 33 12.21 2.27 -0.33
CA ASP A 33 13.30 1.61 0.39
C ASP A 33 13.97 2.51 1.43
N THR A 34 13.63 3.80 1.46
CA THR A 34 14.17 4.73 2.44
C THR A 34 13.36 4.66 3.73
N VAL A 35 14.02 4.26 4.80
CA VAL A 35 13.50 4.25 6.17
C VAL A 35 14.15 5.39 6.93
N GLU A 36 13.36 6.16 7.66
CA GLU A 36 13.82 7.29 8.44
C GLU A 36 14.21 6.84 9.86
N LYS A 37 15.15 7.58 10.48
CA LYS A 37 15.39 7.45 11.92
C LYS A 37 14.27 8.14 12.69
N ASP A 38 13.85 7.54 13.80
CA ASP A 38 12.92 8.15 14.73
C ASP A 38 13.64 9.22 15.56
N LYS A 39 13.23 10.46 15.35
CA LYS A 39 13.73 11.64 16.09
C LYS A 39 12.57 12.35 16.80
N GLY A 40 11.46 11.69 16.99
CA GLY A 40 10.24 12.27 17.52
C GLY A 40 9.41 13.08 16.49
N GLN A 41 9.80 13.06 15.21
CA GLN A 41 9.16 13.87 14.16
C GLN A 41 7.71 13.43 13.84
N TYR A 42 7.29 12.26 14.33
CA TYR A 42 5.93 11.72 14.13
C TYR A 42 5.27 11.32 15.44
N ASP A 43 5.59 11.96 16.57
CA ASP A 43 5.05 11.64 17.89
C ASP A 43 3.60 12.13 18.11
N GLU A 44 3.05 12.83 17.13
CA GLU A 44 1.65 13.25 17.15
C GLU A 44 0.74 12.23 16.46
N ALA A 45 -0.44 12.01 17.08
CA ALA A 45 -1.49 11.20 16.45
C ALA A 45 -1.91 11.80 15.11
N ALA A 46 -2.02 10.96 14.07
CA ALA A 46 -2.42 11.44 12.76
C ALA A 46 -3.46 10.53 12.11
N GLU A 47 -4.37 11.15 11.40
CA GLU A 47 -5.30 10.45 10.54
C GLU A 47 -4.55 9.86 9.33
N VAL A 48 -4.75 8.56 9.07
CA VAL A 48 -4.03 7.81 8.03
C VAL A 48 -5.01 7.07 7.12
N LEU A 49 -4.58 6.72 5.92
CA LEU A 49 -5.40 5.90 5.04
C LEU A 49 -5.41 4.44 5.48
N TRP A 50 -4.25 3.93 5.86
CA TRP A 50 -4.09 2.53 6.25
C TRP A 50 -3.10 2.38 7.39
N THR A 51 -3.24 1.28 8.12
CA THR A 51 -2.35 0.84 9.20
C THR A 51 -1.80 -0.54 8.85
N THR A 52 -0.63 -0.86 9.39
CA THR A 52 -0.04 -2.18 9.20
C THR A 52 -0.78 -3.26 9.98
N GLY A 53 -0.87 -4.46 9.43
CA GLY A 53 -1.40 -5.62 10.13
C GLY A 53 -0.56 -6.06 11.35
N ALA A 54 0.70 -5.63 11.43
CA ALA A 54 1.58 -5.94 12.56
C ALA A 54 1.14 -5.28 13.89
N CYS A 55 0.42 -4.15 13.81
CA CYS A 55 -0.10 -3.46 15.01
C CYS A 55 -1.40 -2.70 14.64
N MET A 56 -2.49 -3.44 14.54
CA MET A 56 -3.80 -2.91 14.20
C MET A 56 -4.82 -3.24 15.28
N MET A 57 -5.52 -2.22 15.78
CA MET A 57 -6.70 -2.40 16.60
C MET A 57 -7.93 -1.91 15.85
N ILE A 58 -8.97 -2.73 15.81
CA ILE A 58 -10.22 -2.43 15.10
C ILE A 58 -11.43 -2.89 15.94
N ARG A 59 -12.54 -2.14 15.86
CA ARG A 59 -13.79 -2.61 16.46
C ARG A 59 -14.33 -3.80 15.69
N SER A 60 -14.71 -4.88 16.40
CA SER A 60 -15.21 -6.12 15.75
C SER A 60 -16.35 -5.84 14.77
N LYS A 61 -17.32 -4.98 15.14
CA LYS A 61 -18.44 -4.64 14.25
C LYS A 61 -17.98 -3.97 12.94
N ASP A 62 -16.93 -3.13 12.99
CA ASP A 62 -16.39 -2.45 11.80
C ASP A 62 -15.58 -3.43 10.94
N TYR A 63 -14.85 -4.36 11.56
CA TYR A 63 -14.15 -5.44 10.88
C TYR A 63 -15.12 -6.33 10.08
N TRP A 64 -16.19 -6.79 10.73
CA TRP A 64 -17.17 -7.65 10.08
C TRP A 64 -18.03 -6.91 9.05
N ALA A 65 -18.31 -5.61 9.27
CA ALA A 65 -19.06 -4.80 8.31
C ALA A 65 -18.36 -4.64 6.96
N VAL A 66 -17.03 -4.80 6.92
CA VAL A 66 -16.25 -4.81 5.66
C VAL A 66 -15.81 -6.21 5.25
N ASN A 67 -16.36 -7.28 5.84
CA ASN A 67 -15.98 -8.66 5.61
C ASN A 67 -14.49 -8.95 5.91
N GLY A 68 -13.88 -8.22 6.84
CA GLY A 68 -12.52 -8.43 7.32
C GLY A 68 -11.43 -8.32 6.26
N LEU A 69 -10.34 -9.04 6.48
CA LEU A 69 -9.26 -9.19 5.51
C LEU A 69 -9.68 -10.16 4.39
N ASP A 70 -9.39 -9.81 3.15
CA ASP A 70 -9.67 -10.67 2.01
C ASP A 70 -8.57 -11.74 1.87
N GLY A 71 -8.87 -12.96 2.32
CA GLY A 71 -7.91 -14.08 2.36
C GLY A 71 -7.32 -14.45 0.99
N ARG A 72 -7.95 -14.03 -0.12
CA ARG A 72 -7.43 -14.26 -1.47
C ARG A 72 -6.12 -13.50 -1.74
N PHE A 73 -5.84 -12.45 -0.99
CA PHE A 73 -4.56 -11.74 -1.08
C PHE A 73 -3.39 -12.61 -0.59
N PHE A 74 -3.62 -13.49 0.36
CA PHE A 74 -2.62 -14.31 1.06
C PHE A 74 -1.68 -13.48 1.94
N ALA A 75 -0.94 -12.54 1.37
CA ALA A 75 -0.07 -11.61 2.08
C ALA A 75 0.19 -10.36 1.22
N HIS A 76 0.41 -9.23 1.87
CA HIS A 76 0.64 -7.88 1.31
C HIS A 76 -0.57 -7.23 0.65
N ASN A 77 -0.86 -6.01 1.05
CA ASN A 77 -1.96 -5.13 0.65
C ASN A 77 -3.37 -5.56 1.13
N GLU A 78 -3.55 -6.68 1.82
CA GLU A 78 -4.84 -7.09 2.39
C GLU A 78 -5.30 -6.10 3.46
N GLU A 79 -4.39 -5.63 4.30
CA GLU A 79 -4.66 -4.63 5.32
C GLU A 79 -4.97 -3.26 4.70
N ILE A 80 -4.28 -2.89 3.62
CA ILE A 80 -4.53 -1.64 2.90
C ILE A 80 -5.91 -1.68 2.23
N ASP A 81 -6.27 -2.80 1.60
CA ASP A 81 -7.58 -3.02 1.00
C ASP A 81 -8.70 -2.90 2.04
N MET A 82 -8.54 -3.54 3.20
CA MET A 82 -9.52 -3.46 4.29
C MET A 82 -9.64 -2.04 4.83
N CYS A 83 -8.52 -1.35 5.07
CA CYS A 83 -8.52 0.03 5.52
C CYS A 83 -9.21 0.96 4.52
N TRP A 84 -9.01 0.73 3.23
CA TRP A 84 -9.69 1.52 2.20
C TRP A 84 -11.20 1.29 2.20
N ARG A 85 -11.67 0.04 2.37
CA ARG A 85 -13.10 -0.29 2.53
C ARG A 85 -13.71 0.38 3.77
N LEU A 86 -13.00 0.37 4.89
CA LEU A 86 -13.42 1.11 6.12
C LEU A 86 -13.56 2.61 5.84
N ARG A 87 -12.61 3.20 5.13
CA ARG A 87 -12.68 4.61 4.71
C ARG A 87 -13.90 4.90 3.85
N MET A 88 -14.24 4.01 2.93
CA MET A 88 -15.43 4.17 2.09
C MET A 88 -16.74 4.12 2.88
N MET A 89 -16.73 3.46 4.05
CA MET A 89 -17.83 3.49 5.02
C MET A 89 -17.80 4.71 5.96
N GLY A 90 -16.92 5.69 5.69
CA GLY A 90 -16.78 6.89 6.52
C GLY A 90 -16.03 6.68 7.84
N ARG A 91 -15.36 5.53 8.02
CA ARG A 91 -14.54 5.30 9.22
C ARG A 91 -13.22 6.05 9.12
N LYS A 92 -12.78 6.60 10.25
CA LYS A 92 -11.48 7.25 10.37
C LYS A 92 -10.47 6.27 10.98
N LEU A 93 -9.25 6.27 10.46
CA LEU A 93 -8.15 5.49 10.99
C LEU A 93 -7.07 6.44 11.48
N TYR A 94 -6.47 6.09 12.61
CA TYR A 94 -5.43 6.90 13.23
C TYR A 94 -4.20 6.05 13.54
N CYS A 95 -3.03 6.63 13.35
CA CYS A 95 -1.80 6.15 13.94
C CYS A 95 -1.62 6.83 15.29
N LEU A 96 -1.39 6.03 16.33
CA LEU A 96 -1.13 6.49 17.71
C LEU A 96 0.34 6.17 18.04
N PRO A 97 1.25 7.14 17.94
CA PRO A 97 2.69 6.91 18.12
C PRO A 97 3.09 6.43 19.52
N GLN A 98 2.25 6.70 20.54
CA GLN A 98 2.45 6.21 21.91
C GLN A 98 2.40 4.69 22.02
N SER A 99 1.71 4.02 21.06
CA SER A 99 1.66 2.56 20.99
C SER A 99 2.77 2.06 20.07
N LYS A 100 3.97 1.89 20.61
CA LYS A 100 5.13 1.40 19.88
C LYS A 100 5.25 -0.12 19.97
N VAL A 101 5.46 -0.80 18.85
CA VAL A 101 5.75 -2.22 18.79
C VAL A 101 7.05 -2.46 18.01
N PHE A 102 7.77 -3.50 18.39
CA PHE A 102 8.94 -3.95 17.67
C PHE A 102 8.55 -5.13 16.76
N HIS A 103 8.91 -5.04 15.50
CA HIS A 103 8.51 -5.99 14.49
C HIS A 103 9.72 -6.59 13.77
N VAL A 104 9.72 -7.92 13.65
CA VAL A 104 10.74 -8.62 12.86
C VAL A 104 10.25 -8.70 11.41
N GLY A 105 10.73 -7.79 10.58
CA GLY A 105 10.36 -7.74 9.16
C GLY A 105 10.82 -8.99 8.41
N GLY A 106 9.97 -9.50 7.51
CA GLY A 106 10.34 -10.61 6.62
C GLY A 106 10.16 -12.02 7.18
N GLY A 107 9.47 -12.18 8.32
CA GLY A 107 9.22 -13.49 8.93
C GLY A 107 8.49 -14.47 8.00
N THR A 108 7.53 -14.01 7.20
CA THR A 108 6.80 -14.87 6.26
C THR A 108 7.47 -14.97 4.90
N LEU A 109 7.96 -13.84 4.37
CA LEU A 109 8.63 -13.77 3.06
C LEU A 109 9.89 -12.91 3.17
N PRO A 110 11.09 -13.50 3.10
CA PRO A 110 12.35 -12.79 3.21
C PRO A 110 12.51 -11.70 2.15
N LYS A 111 13.31 -10.68 2.46
CA LYS A 111 13.70 -9.64 1.51
C LYS A 111 14.40 -10.29 0.29
N GLY A 112 14.03 -9.89 -0.92
CA GLY A 112 14.60 -10.47 -2.15
C GLY A 112 13.89 -11.74 -2.66
N ASN A 113 12.85 -12.22 -2.00
CA ASN A 113 12.05 -13.33 -2.51
C ASN A 113 11.13 -12.84 -3.67
N PRO A 114 11.25 -13.41 -4.89
CA PRO A 114 10.40 -13.01 -6.03
C PRO A 114 8.90 -13.21 -5.78
N MET A 115 8.51 -14.11 -4.89
CA MET A 115 7.10 -14.27 -4.48
C MET A 115 6.58 -13.02 -3.77
N LYS A 116 7.41 -12.36 -2.96
CA LYS A 116 7.06 -11.09 -2.32
C LYS A 116 6.79 -10.00 -3.34
N THR A 117 7.66 -9.88 -4.34
CA THR A 117 7.49 -8.95 -5.47
C THR A 117 6.22 -9.27 -6.25
N TYR A 118 5.99 -10.55 -6.58
CA TYR A 118 4.77 -11.00 -7.26
C TYR A 118 3.51 -10.61 -6.49
N LEU A 119 3.44 -10.91 -5.20
CA LEU A 119 2.27 -10.60 -4.36
C LEU A 119 2.05 -9.09 -4.25
N ASN A 120 3.11 -8.31 -4.03
CA ASN A 120 2.99 -6.86 -3.96
C ASN A 120 2.38 -6.26 -5.23
N PHE A 121 2.85 -6.66 -6.42
CA PHE A 121 2.32 -6.14 -7.68
C PHE A 121 0.91 -6.65 -7.97
N ARG A 122 0.65 -7.97 -7.85
CA ARG A 122 -0.68 -8.55 -8.11
C ARG A 122 -1.74 -7.98 -7.16
N ASN A 123 -1.44 -7.97 -5.88
CA ASN A 123 -2.38 -7.55 -4.85
C ASN A 123 -2.64 -6.05 -4.89
N ASN A 124 -1.60 -5.24 -5.12
CA ASN A 124 -1.78 -3.80 -5.27
C ASN A 124 -2.69 -3.45 -6.47
N LEU A 125 -2.50 -4.10 -7.62
CA LEU A 125 -3.40 -3.93 -8.78
C LEU A 125 -4.83 -4.39 -8.46
N THR A 126 -4.98 -5.48 -7.70
CA THR A 126 -6.30 -5.99 -7.28
C THR A 126 -6.98 -5.03 -6.31
N MET A 127 -6.26 -4.51 -5.32
CA MET A 127 -6.74 -3.48 -4.40
C MET A 127 -7.22 -2.23 -5.16
N LEU A 128 -6.43 -1.75 -6.12
CA LEU A 128 -6.82 -0.63 -6.98
C LEU A 128 -8.09 -0.94 -7.78
N TYR A 129 -8.16 -2.12 -8.38
CA TYR A 129 -9.35 -2.55 -9.12
C TYR A 129 -10.59 -2.61 -8.23
N LYS A 130 -10.49 -3.16 -7.03
CA LYS A 130 -11.60 -3.23 -6.05
C LYS A 130 -12.08 -1.85 -5.62
N ASN A 131 -11.14 -0.95 -5.31
CA ASN A 131 -11.42 0.26 -4.54
C ASN A 131 -11.42 1.57 -5.31
N LEU A 132 -10.81 1.68 -6.49
CA LEU A 132 -10.81 2.92 -7.26
C LEU A 132 -12.19 3.31 -7.82
N PRO A 133 -12.54 4.61 -7.79
CA PRO A 133 -13.69 5.11 -8.52
C PRO A 133 -13.62 4.76 -10.00
N GLN A 134 -14.78 4.48 -10.62
CA GLN A 134 -14.84 4.12 -12.04
C GLN A 134 -14.20 5.18 -12.95
N LYS A 135 -14.37 6.45 -12.60
CA LYS A 135 -13.81 7.58 -13.36
C LYS A 135 -12.28 7.57 -13.42
N GLU A 136 -11.62 7.05 -12.38
CA GLU A 136 -10.17 7.04 -12.24
C GLU A 136 -9.54 5.73 -12.70
N LEU A 137 -10.27 4.62 -12.60
CA LEU A 137 -9.74 3.28 -12.81
C LEU A 137 -8.97 3.12 -14.12
N HIS A 138 -9.58 3.50 -15.23
CA HIS A 138 -8.97 3.30 -16.55
C HIS A 138 -7.67 4.10 -16.71
N TYR A 139 -7.68 5.35 -16.24
CA TYR A 139 -6.48 6.19 -16.30
C TYR A 139 -5.37 5.65 -15.40
N VAL A 140 -5.68 5.36 -14.13
CA VAL A 140 -4.69 4.84 -13.18
C VAL A 140 -4.11 3.53 -13.66
N MET A 141 -4.95 2.59 -14.15
CA MET A 141 -4.48 1.28 -14.62
C MET A 141 -3.59 1.37 -15.87
N ARG A 142 -3.82 2.36 -16.76
CA ARG A 142 -2.94 2.61 -17.91
C ARG A 142 -1.57 3.14 -17.48
N VAL A 143 -1.55 4.11 -16.54
CA VAL A 143 -0.30 4.65 -16.02
C VAL A 143 0.46 3.57 -15.24
N ARG A 144 -0.24 2.77 -14.41
CA ARG A 144 0.36 1.63 -13.71
C ARG A 144 0.90 0.57 -14.67
N TRP A 145 0.24 0.38 -15.82
CA TRP A 145 0.78 -0.52 -16.85
C TRP A 145 2.19 -0.08 -17.27
N LEU A 146 2.37 1.20 -17.56
CA LEU A 146 3.69 1.74 -17.93
C LEU A 146 4.68 1.66 -16.76
N LEU A 147 4.32 2.17 -15.60
CA LEU A 147 5.21 2.25 -14.43
C LEU A 147 5.66 0.87 -13.94
N ASP A 148 4.77 -0.11 -13.93
CA ASP A 148 5.10 -1.46 -13.50
C ASP A 148 6.09 -2.15 -14.46
N TYR A 149 5.97 -1.92 -15.77
CA TYR A 149 6.96 -2.44 -16.72
C TYR A 149 8.29 -1.69 -16.67
N VAL A 150 8.28 -0.38 -16.43
CA VAL A 150 9.52 0.37 -16.14
C VAL A 150 10.20 -0.21 -14.90
N ALA A 151 9.46 -0.48 -13.83
CA ALA A 151 10.01 -1.14 -12.65
C ALA A 151 10.56 -2.54 -12.96
N ALA A 152 9.87 -3.35 -13.77
CA ALA A 152 10.35 -4.66 -14.17
C ALA A 152 11.69 -4.56 -14.93
N TRP A 153 11.80 -3.68 -15.92
CA TRP A 153 13.04 -3.47 -16.64
C TRP A 153 14.16 -2.90 -15.77
N GLN A 154 13.83 -2.04 -14.81
CA GLN A 154 14.79 -1.56 -13.82
C GLN A 154 15.36 -2.72 -13.00
N THR A 155 14.53 -3.66 -12.51
CA THR A 155 15.03 -4.82 -11.76
C THR A 155 15.96 -5.69 -12.59
N LEU A 156 15.68 -5.85 -13.88
CA LEU A 156 16.52 -6.64 -14.80
C LEU A 156 17.84 -5.95 -15.13
N ILE A 157 17.79 -4.67 -15.52
CA ILE A 157 18.96 -3.97 -16.07
C ILE A 157 19.89 -3.48 -14.95
N LEU A 158 19.32 -2.82 -13.91
CA LEU A 158 20.11 -2.21 -12.85
C LEU A 158 20.47 -3.20 -11.74
N ASN A 159 19.51 -4.05 -11.36
CA ASN A 159 19.70 -4.98 -10.26
C ASN A 159 20.09 -6.40 -10.70
N ARG A 160 20.10 -6.67 -12.02
CA ARG A 160 20.34 -8.01 -12.59
C ARG A 160 19.46 -9.09 -12.00
N ASN A 161 18.26 -8.73 -11.58
CA ASN A 161 17.32 -9.61 -10.88
C ASN A 161 16.22 -10.12 -11.83
N VAL A 162 16.50 -11.25 -12.49
CA VAL A 162 15.57 -11.93 -13.39
C VAL A 162 14.33 -12.43 -12.63
N GLY A 163 14.50 -12.85 -11.37
CA GLY A 163 13.40 -13.35 -10.54
C GLY A 163 12.30 -12.31 -10.33
N ASP A 164 12.66 -11.09 -9.95
CA ASP A 164 11.71 -9.99 -9.77
C ASP A 164 11.14 -9.51 -11.10
N PHE A 165 11.94 -9.45 -12.16
CA PHE A 165 11.43 -9.16 -13.50
C PHE A 165 10.30 -10.12 -13.90
N CYS A 166 10.54 -11.42 -13.83
CA CYS A 166 9.52 -12.43 -14.13
C CYS A 166 8.32 -12.36 -13.18
N ALA A 167 8.56 -12.05 -11.90
CA ALA A 167 7.51 -11.91 -10.88
C ALA A 167 6.54 -10.78 -11.24
N ILE A 168 7.03 -9.61 -11.68
CA ILE A 168 6.20 -8.47 -12.07
C ILE A 168 5.35 -8.82 -13.31
N TYR A 169 5.93 -9.43 -14.33
CA TYR A 169 5.20 -9.85 -15.53
C TYR A 169 4.10 -10.86 -15.18
N ARG A 170 4.43 -11.88 -14.37
CA ARG A 170 3.48 -12.89 -13.90
C ARG A 170 2.36 -12.24 -13.07
N ALA A 171 2.69 -11.33 -12.17
CA ALA A 171 1.72 -10.62 -11.34
C ALA A 171 0.68 -9.88 -12.20
N ARG A 172 1.11 -9.18 -13.24
CA ARG A 172 0.21 -8.45 -14.15
C ARG A 172 -0.67 -9.40 -14.96
N ARG A 173 -0.09 -10.47 -15.52
CA ARG A 173 -0.84 -11.49 -16.27
C ARG A 173 -1.91 -12.12 -15.39
N ASP A 174 -1.52 -12.51 -14.18
CA ASP A 174 -2.41 -13.22 -13.27
C ASP A 174 -3.48 -12.27 -12.71
N PHE A 175 -3.15 -11.00 -12.44
CA PHE A 175 -4.16 -9.97 -12.13
C PHE A 175 -5.22 -9.85 -13.24
N MET A 176 -4.82 -9.84 -14.51
CA MET A 176 -5.78 -9.71 -15.62
C MET A 176 -6.77 -10.88 -15.68
N ARG A 177 -6.35 -12.09 -15.29
CA ARG A 177 -7.21 -13.28 -15.19
C ARG A 177 -8.05 -13.22 -13.92
N TRP A 178 -7.43 -12.90 -12.82
CA TRP A 178 -8.01 -12.96 -11.48
C TRP A 178 -9.03 -11.85 -11.18
N ARG A 179 -8.85 -10.66 -11.76
CA ARG A 179 -9.74 -9.50 -11.53
C ARG A 179 -11.23 -9.78 -11.78
N THR A 180 -11.56 -10.79 -12.57
CA THR A 180 -12.95 -11.17 -12.87
C THR A 180 -13.70 -11.66 -11.63
N GLU A 181 -12.99 -12.28 -10.69
CA GLU A 181 -13.54 -12.78 -9.42
C GLU A 181 -13.98 -11.64 -8.50
N PHE A 182 -13.38 -10.46 -8.64
CA PHE A 182 -13.69 -9.28 -7.82
C PHE A 182 -14.74 -8.35 -8.42
N ARG A 183 -15.34 -8.70 -9.57
CA ARG A 183 -16.37 -7.87 -10.22
C ARG A 183 -17.63 -7.69 -9.37
N PRO A 184 -18.16 -8.70 -8.67
CA PRO A 184 -19.36 -8.53 -7.82
C PRO A 184 -19.11 -7.50 -6.71
N GLU A 185 -18.03 -7.68 -5.94
CA GLU A 185 -17.63 -6.78 -4.85
C GLU A 185 -17.38 -5.37 -5.34
N ARG A 186 -16.67 -5.23 -6.48
CA ARG A 186 -16.46 -3.92 -7.08
C ARG A 186 -17.78 -3.23 -7.43
N LYS A 187 -18.78 -3.95 -7.97
CA LYS A 187 -20.09 -3.38 -8.30
C LYS A 187 -20.81 -2.91 -7.03
N GLU A 188 -20.76 -3.69 -5.96
CA GLU A 188 -21.30 -3.33 -4.65
C GLU A 188 -20.60 -2.08 -4.09
N HIS A 189 -19.28 -2.06 -4.00
CA HIS A 189 -18.49 -0.91 -3.56
C HIS A 189 -18.77 0.35 -4.39
N GLN A 190 -19.08 0.23 -5.69
CA GLN A 190 -19.42 1.40 -6.51
C GLN A 190 -20.84 1.91 -6.27
N ARG A 191 -21.77 1.05 -5.84
CA ARG A 191 -23.17 1.43 -5.51
C ARG A 191 -23.25 2.13 -4.15
N GLU A 192 -22.51 1.62 -3.16
CA GLU A 192 -22.47 2.15 -1.79
C GLU A 192 -21.72 3.48 -1.68
N ARG A 193 -20.95 3.82 -2.71
CA ARG A 193 -20.10 5.01 -2.77
C ARG A 193 -20.82 6.33 -2.91
N VAL A 194 -22.01 6.48 -2.41
CA VAL A 194 -22.75 7.72 -2.70
C VAL A 194 -22.02 8.99 -2.22
N GLU A 195 -21.12 8.93 -1.22
CA GLU A 195 -20.45 10.17 -0.78
C GLU A 195 -19.04 10.04 -0.12
N ALA A 196 -18.59 8.87 0.26
CA ALA A 196 -17.34 8.72 1.01
C ALA A 196 -16.09 8.75 0.10
N ARG A 197 -15.66 9.93 -0.28
CA ARG A 197 -14.37 10.11 -0.94
C ARG A 197 -13.26 10.02 0.10
N VAL A 198 -12.28 9.15 -0.15
CA VAL A 198 -11.03 9.20 0.61
C VAL A 198 -10.42 10.60 0.46
N PRO A 199 -10.13 11.30 1.57
CA PRO A 199 -9.56 12.65 1.51
C PRO A 199 -8.27 12.67 0.67
N ARG A 200 -8.08 13.76 -0.08
CA ARG A 200 -6.87 13.95 -0.90
C ARG A 200 -5.59 14.06 -0.07
N THR A 201 -5.72 14.38 1.19
CA THR A 201 -4.61 14.37 2.16
C THR A 201 -4.12 12.97 2.49
N LEU A 202 -4.96 11.95 2.33
CA LEU A 202 -4.66 10.54 2.64
C LEU A 202 -4.35 9.72 1.38
N ARG A 203 -5.03 10.04 0.27
CA ARG A 203 -4.70 9.58 -1.08
C ARG A 203 -4.32 10.81 -1.91
N THR A 204 -3.03 11.02 -2.03
CA THR A 204 -2.45 12.26 -2.55
C THR A 204 -2.60 12.38 -4.08
N ASN A 205 -2.41 13.58 -4.61
CA ASN A 205 -2.51 13.85 -6.05
C ASN A 205 -1.17 13.78 -6.79
N PHE A 206 -0.06 13.56 -6.08
CA PHE A 206 1.24 13.45 -6.74
C PHE A 206 1.55 12.01 -7.18
N CYS A 207 2.58 11.84 -7.99
CA CYS A 207 3.16 10.56 -8.36
C CYS A 207 4.37 10.28 -7.46
N LEU A 208 4.27 9.29 -6.58
CA LEU A 208 5.34 8.95 -5.63
C LEU A 208 6.62 8.53 -6.34
N VAL A 209 6.51 7.75 -7.42
CA VAL A 209 7.67 7.32 -8.24
C VAL A 209 8.43 8.53 -8.76
N TRP A 210 7.73 9.54 -9.28
CA TRP A 210 8.34 10.78 -9.76
C TRP A 210 9.02 11.56 -8.64
N GLN A 211 8.34 11.72 -7.50
CA GLN A 211 8.91 12.41 -6.33
C GLN A 211 10.19 11.74 -5.86
N TYR A 212 10.14 10.42 -5.72
CA TYR A 212 11.24 9.64 -5.15
C TYR A 212 12.45 9.54 -6.09
N TYR A 213 12.26 9.19 -7.36
CA TYR A 213 13.36 8.92 -8.30
C TYR A 213 13.82 10.17 -9.07
N ALA A 214 12.91 11.01 -9.56
CA ALA A 214 13.26 12.19 -10.34
C ALA A 214 13.53 13.41 -9.48
N ARG A 215 12.69 13.68 -8.47
CA ARG A 215 12.85 14.82 -7.55
C ARG A 215 13.74 14.52 -6.35
N ARG A 216 14.14 13.27 -6.16
CA ARG A 216 14.99 12.78 -5.07
C ARG A 216 14.42 13.06 -3.67
N ARG A 217 13.12 13.20 -3.53
CA ARG A 217 12.41 13.35 -2.25
C ARG A 217 12.29 11.97 -1.60
N LYS A 218 13.12 11.73 -0.59
CA LYS A 218 13.31 10.40 -0.01
C LYS A 218 12.57 10.19 1.30
N THR A 219 12.23 11.27 1.99
CA THR A 219 11.55 11.24 3.28
C THR A 219 10.10 11.74 3.15
N PHE A 220 9.27 11.39 4.12
CA PHE A 220 7.87 11.82 4.12
C PHE A 220 7.73 13.35 4.18
N ALA A 221 8.56 14.01 4.98
CA ALA A 221 8.53 15.48 5.12
C ALA A 221 8.93 16.25 3.85
N GLU A 222 9.65 15.60 2.92
CA GLU A 222 10.04 16.20 1.63
C GLU A 222 8.95 16.08 0.57
N LEU A 223 7.90 15.27 0.80
CA LEU A 223 6.79 15.09 -0.15
C LEU A 223 5.88 16.32 -0.14
N PRO A 224 5.19 16.62 -1.29
CA PRO A 224 4.32 17.80 -1.38
C PRO A 224 3.04 17.64 -0.57
#